data_d631e9e9fd315578c7f41293735c709a
#
_entry.id   d631e9e9fd315578c7f41293735c709a
#
_cell.length_a   1.000
_cell.length_b   1.000
_cell.length_c   1.000
_cell.angle_alpha   90.00
_cell.angle_beta   90.00
_cell.angle_gamma   90.00
#
_symmetry.space_group_name_H-M   'P 1'
#
loop_
_entity.id
_entity.type
_entity.pdbx_description
1 polymer ?
#
loop_
_entity_poly.entity_id
_entity_poly.type
_entity_poly.pdbx_seq_one_letter_code
_entity_poly.pdbx_strand_id
1 'polypeptide(L)'
;KTDAALTKALSEHDYAVVPGFYGQLNDKSGRIKAFSRGGSDVTGSIVAKCACADLYENWTDVSGFLIADPRIVKDPKPIATITYKELRELSYMGASVLHQNSIFPVRNEGIPILIKNTNSPEDAGTLIVESTCHKPDHVITGIAGKTGFATVMIEKDMMNSEIGFGRKVLQVFEE
;
A
#
# COMPACT_ATOMS: atom_id res chain seq x y z
N LYS A 1 2.71 21.55 7.73
CA LYS A 1 3.59 22.49 6.98
C LYS A 1 3.77 22.02 5.52
N THR A 2 4.09 20.75 5.29
CA THR A 2 4.31 20.20 3.93
C THR A 2 3.04 20.32 3.08
N ASP A 3 1.90 19.85 3.59
CA ASP A 3 0.62 19.87 2.87
C ASP A 3 0.27 21.30 2.41
N ALA A 4 0.33 22.28 3.31
CA ALA A 4 -0.01 23.67 2.97
C ALA A 4 0.94 24.28 1.91
N ALA A 5 2.24 23.94 1.96
CA ALA A 5 3.21 24.40 0.97
C ALA A 5 2.98 23.76 -0.41
N LEU A 6 2.71 22.46 -0.44
CA LEU A 6 2.40 21.73 -1.67
C LEU A 6 1.08 22.18 -2.28
N THR A 7 0.01 22.28 -1.49
CA THR A 7 -1.30 22.75 -1.97
C THR A 7 -1.18 24.14 -2.61
N LYS A 8 -0.44 25.06 -1.96
CA LYS A 8 -0.21 26.39 -2.52
C LYS A 8 0.55 26.32 -3.85
N ALA A 9 1.69 25.61 -3.89
CA ALA A 9 2.49 25.50 -5.10
C ALA A 9 1.72 24.85 -6.26
N LEU A 10 0.94 23.80 -5.99
CA LEU A 10 0.13 23.11 -6.99
C LEU A 10 -1.04 23.97 -7.50
N SER A 11 -1.60 24.86 -6.67
CA SER A 11 -2.67 25.78 -7.11
C SER A 11 -2.19 26.94 -7.99
N GLU A 12 -0.88 27.20 -8.02
CA GLU A 12 -0.28 28.27 -8.81
C GLU A 12 0.22 27.81 -10.20
N HIS A 13 0.20 26.48 -10.46
CA HIS A 13 0.76 25.89 -11.68
C HIS A 13 -0.11 24.75 -12.23
N ASP A 14 -0.33 24.74 -13.55
CA ASP A 14 -1.07 23.67 -14.24
C ASP A 14 -0.27 22.35 -14.29
N TYR A 15 1.04 22.44 -14.24
CA TYR A 15 1.96 21.30 -14.27
C TYR A 15 3.04 21.48 -13.21
N ALA A 16 3.37 20.40 -12.50
CA ALA A 16 4.44 20.40 -11.52
C ALA A 16 5.21 19.08 -11.54
N VAL A 17 6.52 19.17 -11.37
CA VAL A 17 7.39 18.02 -11.12
C VAL A 17 7.89 18.12 -9.68
N VAL A 18 7.55 17.13 -8.88
CA VAL A 18 7.93 17.10 -7.45
C VAL A 18 8.96 15.99 -7.24
N PRO A 19 10.19 16.31 -6.79
CA PRO A 19 11.16 15.30 -6.45
C PRO A 19 10.68 14.48 -5.23
N GLY A 20 10.80 13.17 -5.33
CA GLY A 20 10.36 12.26 -4.29
C GLY A 20 11.51 11.61 -3.54
N PHE A 21 11.18 10.58 -2.75
CA PHE A 21 12.12 9.72 -2.04
C PHE A 21 12.67 10.27 -0.73
N TYR A 22 12.58 11.56 -0.47
CA TYR A 22 13.12 12.20 0.73
C TYR A 22 12.20 13.30 1.26
N GLY A 23 12.44 13.69 2.49
CA GLY A 23 11.80 14.83 3.14
C GLY A 23 12.75 15.52 4.09
N GLN A 24 12.41 16.72 4.51
CA GLN A 24 13.13 17.43 5.55
C GLN A 24 12.65 16.97 6.93
N LEU A 25 13.56 16.74 7.85
CA LEU A 25 13.22 16.47 9.25
C LEU A 25 12.45 17.64 9.86
N ASN A 26 11.43 17.32 10.63
CA ASN A 26 10.66 18.35 11.35
C ASN A 26 11.38 18.81 12.64
N ASP A 27 12.68 19.00 12.52
CA ASP A 27 13.52 19.59 13.55
C ASP A 27 14.13 20.92 13.04
N LYS A 28 14.84 21.64 13.89
CA LYS A 28 15.49 22.89 13.51
C LYS A 28 16.79 22.69 12.68
N SER A 29 17.18 21.44 12.42
CA SER A 29 18.47 21.13 11.77
C SER A 29 18.45 21.34 10.26
N GLY A 30 17.27 21.32 9.64
CA GLY A 30 17.13 21.38 8.18
C GLY A 30 17.65 20.14 7.43
N ARG A 31 18.01 19.07 8.14
CA ARG A 31 18.55 17.86 7.55
C ARG A 31 17.54 17.14 6.68
N ILE A 32 18.01 16.62 5.56
CA ILE A 32 17.22 15.78 4.65
C ILE A 32 17.32 14.33 5.14
N LYS A 33 16.20 13.62 5.09
CA LYS A 33 16.11 12.19 5.37
C LYS A 33 15.37 11.47 4.25
N ALA A 34 15.96 10.41 3.71
CA ALA A 34 15.28 9.53 2.76
C ALA A 34 14.27 8.64 3.47
N PHE A 35 13.20 8.28 2.78
CA PHE A 35 12.26 7.27 3.26
C PHE A 35 12.92 5.90 3.23
N SER A 36 12.57 5.05 4.18
CA SER A 36 13.20 3.72 4.33
C SER A 36 12.80 2.76 3.20
N ARG A 37 11.58 2.85 2.68
CA ARG A 37 11.03 2.01 1.61
C ARG A 37 9.83 2.69 0.96
N GLY A 38 9.63 2.46 -0.37
CA GLY A 38 8.49 3.00 -1.10
C GLY A 38 8.41 4.53 -1.08
N GLY A 39 9.55 5.22 -1.02
CA GLY A 39 9.59 6.67 -0.82
C GLY A 39 9.00 7.47 -1.99
N SER A 40 9.08 6.95 -3.21
CA SER A 40 8.41 7.51 -4.38
C SER A 40 6.88 7.42 -4.23
N ASP A 41 6.37 6.26 -3.82
CA ASP A 41 4.94 6.04 -3.63
C ASP A 41 4.38 6.93 -2.51
N VAL A 42 5.14 7.07 -1.40
CA VAL A 42 4.79 8.00 -0.30
C VAL A 42 4.71 9.43 -0.82
N THR A 43 5.69 9.86 -1.61
CA THR A 43 5.70 11.22 -2.17
C THR A 43 4.54 11.43 -3.12
N GLY A 44 4.30 10.51 -4.07
CA GLY A 44 3.18 10.57 -5.00
C GLY A 44 1.83 10.63 -4.28
N SER A 45 1.67 9.82 -3.25
CA SER A 45 0.46 9.80 -2.41
C SER A 45 0.21 11.12 -1.65
N ILE A 46 1.27 11.75 -1.11
CA ILE A 46 1.17 13.05 -0.46
C ILE A 46 0.82 14.15 -1.49
N VAL A 47 1.46 14.12 -2.66
CA VAL A 47 1.19 15.09 -3.73
C VAL A 47 -0.22 14.96 -4.24
N ALA A 48 -0.70 13.74 -4.52
CA ALA A 48 -2.07 13.48 -4.96
C ALA A 48 -3.10 13.99 -3.94
N LYS A 49 -2.87 13.74 -2.65
CA LYS A 49 -3.69 14.32 -1.58
C LYS A 49 -3.69 15.84 -1.62
N CYS A 50 -2.52 16.48 -1.69
CA CYS A 50 -2.40 17.95 -1.66
C CYS A 50 -2.97 18.62 -2.90
N ALA A 51 -3.00 17.92 -4.03
CA ALA A 51 -3.63 18.35 -5.28
C ALA A 51 -5.14 18.12 -5.29
N CYS A 52 -5.72 17.41 -4.30
CA CYS A 52 -7.09 16.90 -4.33
C CYS A 52 -7.35 16.14 -5.62
N ALA A 53 -6.44 15.26 -6.02
CA ALA A 53 -6.47 14.57 -7.30
C ALA A 53 -7.70 13.66 -7.43
N ASP A 54 -8.27 13.60 -8.63
CA ASP A 54 -9.35 12.68 -8.97
C ASP A 54 -8.87 11.23 -9.11
N LEU A 55 -7.58 11.08 -9.47
CA LEU A 55 -6.92 9.79 -9.66
C LEU A 55 -5.42 9.92 -9.35
N TYR A 56 -4.87 8.93 -8.67
CA TYR A 56 -3.43 8.75 -8.50
C TYR A 56 -2.94 7.59 -9.37
N GLU A 57 -2.25 7.86 -10.47
CA GLU A 57 -1.58 6.83 -11.26
C GLU A 57 -0.21 6.51 -10.66
N ASN A 58 -0.02 5.24 -10.29
CA ASN A 58 1.27 4.72 -9.85
C ASN A 58 1.89 3.87 -10.95
N TRP A 59 2.91 4.41 -11.60
CA TRP A 59 3.62 3.76 -12.68
C TRP A 59 4.80 2.95 -12.15
N THR A 60 4.79 1.63 -12.41
CA THR A 60 5.74 0.65 -11.91
C THR A 60 6.15 -0.32 -13.03
N ASP A 61 6.83 -1.41 -12.71
CA ASP A 61 7.31 -2.43 -13.64
C ASP A 61 6.34 -3.62 -13.83
N VAL A 62 5.16 -3.55 -13.21
CA VAL A 62 4.11 -4.58 -13.32
C VAL A 62 2.78 -3.98 -13.73
N SER A 63 1.96 -4.77 -14.45
CA SER A 63 0.66 -4.34 -14.98
C SER A 63 -0.51 -4.44 -13.97
N GLY A 64 -0.21 -4.27 -12.68
CA GLY A 64 -1.20 -4.35 -11.61
C GLY A 64 -1.12 -5.65 -10.82
N PHE A 65 -2.24 -6.04 -10.20
CA PHE A 65 -2.34 -7.24 -9.38
C PHE A 65 -2.89 -8.42 -10.19
N LEU A 66 -2.39 -9.59 -9.88
CA LEU A 66 -2.88 -10.86 -10.42
C LEU A 66 -3.64 -11.63 -9.33
N ILE A 67 -4.62 -12.43 -9.73
CA ILE A 67 -5.44 -13.24 -8.80
C ILE A 67 -4.62 -14.28 -8.01
N ALA A 68 -3.45 -14.65 -8.52
CA ALA A 68 -2.51 -15.59 -7.87
C ALA A 68 -1.07 -15.28 -8.28
N ASP A 69 -0.11 -15.82 -7.52
CA ASP A 69 1.31 -15.67 -7.82
C ASP A 69 1.67 -16.39 -9.15
N PRO A 70 2.19 -15.68 -10.17
CA PRO A 70 2.54 -16.26 -11.47
C PRO A 70 3.68 -17.30 -11.40
N ARG A 71 4.42 -17.33 -10.29
CA ARG A 71 5.44 -18.37 -10.04
C ARG A 71 4.84 -19.71 -9.63
N ILE A 72 3.58 -19.71 -9.19
CA ILE A 72 2.87 -20.90 -8.70
C ILE A 72 1.76 -21.30 -9.67
N VAL A 73 1.00 -20.34 -10.17
CA VAL A 73 -0.12 -20.55 -11.08
C VAL A 73 0.25 -20.03 -12.45
N LYS A 74 0.15 -20.89 -13.46
CA LYS A 74 0.41 -20.50 -14.84
C LYS A 74 -0.69 -19.58 -15.35
N ASP A 75 -0.30 -18.45 -15.94
CA ASP A 75 -1.18 -17.48 -16.59
C ASP A 75 -2.35 -17.00 -15.69
N PRO A 76 -2.08 -16.49 -14.46
CA PRO A 76 -3.14 -16.00 -13.59
C PRO A 76 -3.79 -14.75 -14.18
N LYS A 77 -5.11 -14.63 -14.02
CA LYS A 77 -5.85 -13.49 -14.54
C LYS A 77 -5.49 -12.20 -13.80
N PRO A 78 -5.51 -11.03 -14.48
CA PRO A 78 -5.35 -9.75 -13.81
C PRO A 78 -6.60 -9.39 -13.00
N ILE A 79 -6.40 -8.65 -11.92
CA ILE A 79 -7.46 -8.04 -11.11
C ILE A 79 -7.71 -6.65 -11.67
N ALA A 80 -8.89 -6.42 -12.27
CA ALA A 80 -9.23 -5.11 -12.83
C ALA A 80 -9.48 -4.06 -11.74
N THR A 81 -10.22 -4.43 -10.69
CA THR A 81 -10.55 -3.53 -9.58
C THR A 81 -10.45 -4.27 -8.25
N ILE A 82 -9.87 -3.60 -7.25
CA ILE A 82 -9.71 -4.13 -5.91
C ILE A 82 -9.97 -3.02 -4.87
N THR A 83 -10.52 -3.38 -3.72
CA THR A 83 -10.69 -2.42 -2.63
C THR A 83 -9.42 -2.29 -1.80
N TYR A 84 -9.24 -1.16 -1.11
CA TYR A 84 -8.15 -0.97 -0.16
C TYR A 84 -8.12 -2.06 0.94
N LYS A 85 -9.29 -2.57 1.31
CA LYS A 85 -9.40 -3.65 2.30
C LYS A 85 -8.83 -4.97 1.74
N GLU A 86 -9.24 -5.36 0.55
CA GLU A 86 -8.75 -6.58 -0.11
C GLU A 86 -7.26 -6.49 -0.43
N LEU A 87 -6.80 -5.33 -0.91
CA LEU A 87 -5.37 -5.07 -1.12
C LEU A 87 -4.55 -5.29 0.15
N ARG A 88 -5.06 -4.83 1.29
CA ARG A 88 -4.39 -5.03 2.59
C ARG A 88 -4.25 -6.51 2.92
N GLU A 89 -5.32 -7.29 2.76
CA GLU A 89 -5.30 -8.72 3.04
C GLU A 89 -4.31 -9.47 2.12
N LEU A 90 -4.32 -9.16 0.82
CA LEU A 90 -3.36 -9.76 -0.13
C LEU A 90 -1.91 -9.38 0.19
N SER A 91 -1.67 -8.14 0.58
CA SER A 91 -0.31 -7.67 0.91
C SER A 91 0.24 -8.32 2.18
N TYR A 92 -0.58 -8.60 3.18
CA TYR A 92 -0.16 -9.37 4.37
C TYR A 92 0.31 -10.77 4.01
N MET A 93 -0.29 -11.37 3.00
CA MET A 93 0.04 -12.70 2.52
C MET A 93 1.18 -12.74 1.50
N GLY A 94 1.80 -11.59 1.19
CA GLY A 94 3.01 -11.51 0.38
C GLY A 94 2.85 -10.97 -1.03
N ALA A 95 1.67 -10.57 -1.45
CA ALA A 95 1.47 -9.83 -2.69
C ALA A 95 1.96 -8.37 -2.51
N SER A 96 3.22 -8.09 -2.87
CA SER A 96 3.85 -6.78 -2.63
C SER A 96 4.07 -6.01 -3.94
N VAL A 97 3.03 -5.44 -4.52
CA VAL A 97 3.16 -4.48 -5.63
C VAL A 97 3.29 -3.06 -5.06
N LEU A 98 2.56 -2.74 -4.01
CA LEU A 98 2.55 -1.46 -3.32
C LEU A 98 2.76 -1.64 -1.82
N HIS A 99 3.57 -0.75 -1.23
CA HIS A 99 3.73 -0.75 0.23
C HIS A 99 2.53 -0.07 0.89
N GLN A 100 1.83 -0.77 1.78
CA GLN A 100 0.58 -0.28 2.41
C GLN A 100 0.69 1.09 3.07
N ASN A 101 1.83 1.36 3.73
CA ASN A 101 2.03 2.62 4.42
C ASN A 101 2.21 3.80 3.46
N SER A 102 2.62 3.55 2.21
CA SER A 102 2.85 4.61 1.23
C SER A 102 1.56 5.19 0.66
N ILE A 103 0.48 4.40 0.64
CA ILE A 103 -0.81 4.83 0.09
C ILE A 103 -1.77 5.43 1.13
N PHE A 104 -1.37 5.48 2.40
CA PHE A 104 -2.21 5.99 3.48
C PHE A 104 -2.76 7.41 3.26
N PRO A 105 -1.97 8.38 2.72
CA PRO A 105 -2.48 9.72 2.46
C PRO A 105 -3.65 9.75 1.48
N VAL A 106 -3.58 9.04 0.35
CA VAL A 106 -4.66 9.02 -0.67
C VAL A 106 -5.85 8.19 -0.22
N ARG A 107 -5.61 7.09 0.51
CA ARG A 107 -6.69 6.27 1.07
C ARG A 107 -7.59 7.05 2.00
N ASN A 108 -7.03 7.89 2.88
CA ASN A 108 -7.80 8.68 3.83
C ASN A 108 -8.70 9.73 3.15
N GLU A 109 -8.32 10.18 1.97
CA GLU A 109 -9.10 11.12 1.15
C GLU A 109 -10.02 10.41 0.14
N GLY A 110 -10.01 9.06 0.11
CA GLY A 110 -10.80 8.27 -0.84
C GLY A 110 -10.36 8.40 -2.30
N ILE A 111 -9.14 8.89 -2.55
CA ILE A 111 -8.59 9.06 -3.91
C ILE A 111 -8.26 7.68 -4.48
N PRO A 112 -8.82 7.29 -5.64
CA PRO A 112 -8.50 6.01 -6.27
C PRO A 112 -7.05 5.98 -6.75
N ILE A 113 -6.46 4.76 -6.77
CA ILE A 113 -5.11 4.53 -7.30
C ILE A 113 -5.21 3.59 -8.50
N LEU A 114 -4.59 3.96 -9.61
CA LEU A 114 -4.43 3.10 -10.78
C LEU A 114 -2.97 2.66 -10.90
N ILE A 115 -2.74 1.35 -10.79
CA ILE A 115 -1.42 0.77 -11.03
C ILE A 115 -1.23 0.58 -12.52
N LYS A 116 -0.17 1.16 -13.07
CA LYS A 116 0.19 1.10 -14.50
C LYS A 116 1.60 0.57 -14.70
N ASN A 117 1.82 -0.10 -15.81
CA ASN A 117 3.13 -0.62 -16.20
C ASN A 117 3.85 0.34 -17.15
N THR A 118 5.02 0.83 -16.75
CA THR A 118 5.87 1.69 -17.60
C THR A 118 6.38 0.97 -18.85
N ASN A 119 6.52 -0.35 -18.80
CA ASN A 119 6.99 -1.15 -19.93
C ASN A 119 5.86 -1.61 -20.87
N SER A 120 4.59 -1.50 -20.41
CA SER A 120 3.39 -1.84 -21.18
C SER A 120 2.27 -0.84 -20.84
N PRO A 121 2.39 0.41 -21.30
CA PRO A 121 1.47 1.49 -20.90
C PRO A 121 0.03 1.29 -21.42
N GLU A 122 -0.17 0.46 -22.42
CA GLU A 122 -1.46 0.05 -22.98
C GLU A 122 -2.24 -0.91 -22.05
N ASP A 123 -1.57 -1.59 -21.13
CA ASP A 123 -2.26 -2.48 -20.19
C ASP A 123 -3.20 -1.67 -19.29
N ALA A 124 -4.39 -2.23 -19.04
CA ALA A 124 -5.43 -1.57 -18.25
C ALA A 124 -4.98 -1.29 -16.81
N GLY A 125 -4.14 -2.18 -16.25
CA GLY A 125 -3.68 -2.07 -14.87
C GLY A 125 -4.71 -2.55 -13.86
N THR A 126 -4.52 -2.17 -12.59
CA THR A 126 -5.46 -2.45 -11.49
C THR A 126 -5.90 -1.16 -10.83
N LEU A 127 -7.20 -0.93 -10.75
CA LEU A 127 -7.81 0.18 -10.04
C LEU A 127 -8.06 -0.18 -8.57
N ILE A 128 -7.53 0.61 -7.65
CA ILE A 128 -7.72 0.45 -6.20
C ILE A 128 -8.68 1.52 -5.72
N VAL A 129 -9.76 1.13 -5.05
CA VAL A 129 -10.86 2.02 -4.61
C VAL A 129 -11.22 1.79 -3.15
N GLU A 130 -11.92 2.75 -2.54
CA GLU A 130 -12.45 2.63 -1.17
C GLU A 130 -13.51 1.52 -1.09
N SER A 131 -14.47 1.56 -2.01
CA SER A 131 -15.54 0.57 -2.12
C SER A 131 -15.96 0.40 -3.57
N THR A 132 -16.51 -0.75 -3.90
CA THR A 132 -17.06 -1.00 -5.22
C THR A 132 -18.52 -1.43 -5.12
N CYS A 133 -19.39 -0.86 -5.96
CA CYS A 133 -20.77 -1.28 -6.14
C CYS A 133 -20.88 -2.42 -7.18
N HIS A 134 -19.81 -2.72 -7.90
CA HIS A 134 -19.80 -3.79 -8.89
C HIS A 134 -19.70 -5.14 -8.19
N LYS A 135 -20.55 -6.08 -8.62
CA LYS A 135 -20.33 -7.48 -8.25
C LYS A 135 -18.99 -7.91 -8.86
N PRO A 136 -18.12 -8.53 -8.08
CA PRO A 136 -16.87 -9.04 -8.62
C PRO A 136 -17.17 -10.07 -9.71
N ASP A 137 -16.41 -10.03 -10.80
CA ASP A 137 -16.54 -11.00 -11.91
C ASP A 137 -16.21 -12.43 -11.47
N HIS A 138 -15.56 -12.57 -10.32
CA HIS A 138 -15.13 -13.82 -9.72
C HIS A 138 -15.52 -13.91 -8.25
N VAL A 139 -15.75 -15.15 -7.77
CA VAL A 139 -16.09 -15.43 -6.36
C VAL A 139 -14.94 -15.06 -5.41
N ILE A 140 -13.70 -15.06 -5.91
CA ILE A 140 -12.48 -14.79 -5.15
C ILE A 140 -11.74 -13.64 -5.85
N THR A 141 -11.41 -12.59 -5.11
CA THR A 141 -10.64 -11.45 -5.62
C THR A 141 -9.19 -11.83 -5.91
N GLY A 142 -8.57 -12.64 -5.03
CA GLY A 142 -7.22 -13.10 -5.20
C GLY A 142 -6.80 -14.09 -4.13
N ILE A 143 -5.70 -14.80 -4.39
CA ILE A 143 -5.08 -15.74 -3.46
C ILE A 143 -3.62 -15.37 -3.34
N ALA A 144 -3.18 -15.05 -2.12
CA ALA A 144 -1.79 -14.85 -1.80
C ALA A 144 -1.36 -15.83 -0.71
N GLY A 145 -0.11 -16.26 -0.74
CA GLY A 145 0.44 -17.20 0.23
C GLY A 145 1.92 -16.94 0.47
N LYS A 146 2.35 -17.29 1.67
CA LYS A 146 3.75 -17.22 2.07
C LYS A 146 4.12 -18.53 2.76
N THR A 147 5.25 -19.08 2.42
CA THR A 147 5.83 -20.28 3.06
C THR A 147 6.77 -19.90 4.21
N GLY A 148 7.20 -20.88 4.99
CA GLY A 148 8.19 -20.69 6.06
C GLY A 148 7.57 -20.24 7.39
N PHE A 149 6.28 -20.49 7.61
CA PHE A 149 5.64 -20.30 8.91
C PHE A 149 5.87 -21.49 9.82
N ALA A 150 6.03 -21.20 11.13
CA ALA A 150 5.94 -22.17 12.19
C ALA A 150 4.75 -21.83 13.09
N THR A 151 4.08 -22.86 13.62
CA THR A 151 3.01 -22.70 14.61
C THR A 151 3.57 -23.02 15.97
N VAL A 152 3.43 -22.10 16.92
CA VAL A 152 3.77 -22.32 18.33
C VAL A 152 2.47 -22.38 19.11
N MET A 153 2.20 -23.56 19.69
CA MET A 153 1.08 -23.76 20.60
C MET A 153 1.55 -23.55 22.03
N ILE A 154 0.87 -22.70 22.78
CA ILE A 154 1.18 -22.40 24.17
C ILE A 154 -0.02 -22.80 25.01
N GLU A 155 0.18 -23.76 25.88
CA GLU A 155 -0.83 -24.25 26.83
C GLU A 155 -0.43 -23.86 28.25
N LYS A 156 -1.36 -23.30 28.98
CA LYS A 156 -1.19 -22.94 30.38
C LYS A 156 -2.53 -23.02 31.12
N ASP A 157 -2.54 -23.69 32.26
CA ASP A 157 -3.69 -23.68 33.15
C ASP A 157 -3.99 -22.24 33.62
N MET A 158 -5.27 -21.89 33.66
CA MET A 158 -5.76 -20.60 34.14
C MET A 158 -5.15 -19.38 33.39
N MET A 159 -4.84 -19.53 32.11
CA MET A 159 -4.26 -18.47 31.27
C MET A 159 -5.11 -17.19 31.29
N ASN A 160 -6.44 -17.33 31.33
CA ASN A 160 -7.39 -16.22 31.32
C ASN A 160 -7.38 -15.40 32.63
N SER A 161 -6.86 -15.95 33.73
CA SER A 161 -6.75 -15.24 35.00
C SER A 161 -5.44 -14.47 35.20
N GLU A 162 -4.45 -14.70 34.33
CA GLU A 162 -3.17 -13.99 34.36
C GLU A 162 -3.21 -12.76 33.48
N ILE A 163 -3.29 -11.57 34.10
CA ILE A 163 -3.28 -10.30 33.40
C ILE A 163 -1.95 -10.11 32.66
N GLY A 164 -2.03 -9.80 31.35
CA GLY A 164 -0.87 -9.53 30.52
C GLY A 164 -0.08 -10.77 30.06
N PHE A 165 -0.63 -11.99 30.19
CA PHE A 165 0.03 -13.20 29.71
C PHE A 165 0.42 -13.12 28.23
N GLY A 166 -0.51 -12.73 27.35
CA GLY A 166 -0.24 -12.57 25.91
C GLY A 166 0.91 -11.59 25.62
N ARG A 167 1.00 -10.49 26.36
CA ARG A 167 2.12 -9.55 26.25
C ARG A 167 3.45 -10.21 26.59
N LYS A 168 3.51 -10.98 27.68
CA LYS A 168 4.75 -11.68 28.08
C LYS A 168 5.19 -12.70 27.03
N VAL A 169 4.24 -13.42 26.43
CA VAL A 169 4.51 -14.35 25.33
C VAL A 169 5.10 -13.63 24.14
N LEU A 170 4.45 -12.55 23.66
CA LEU A 170 4.91 -11.78 22.52
C LEU A 170 6.27 -11.14 22.75
N GLN A 171 6.57 -10.74 23.98
CA GLN A 171 7.87 -10.16 24.35
C GLN A 171 9.03 -11.12 24.12
N VAL A 172 8.83 -12.44 24.35
CA VAL A 172 9.85 -13.47 24.07
C VAL A 172 10.16 -13.61 22.58
N PHE A 173 9.20 -13.27 21.69
CA PHE A 173 9.40 -13.32 20.24
C PHE A 173 9.92 -12.00 19.67
N GLU A 174 9.99 -10.94 20.45
CA GLU A 174 10.53 -9.63 20.05
C GLU A 174 12.06 -9.59 20.08
N GLU A 175 12.69 -10.41 20.91
CA GLU A 175 14.15 -10.56 21.03
C GLU A 175 14.72 -11.46 19.91
#